data_4468db97d7cb2db693c20563cefa7546
#
_entry.id   4468db97d7cb2db693c20563cefa7546
#
_cell.length_a   1.000
_cell.length_b   1.000
_cell.length_c   1.000
_cell.angle_alpha   90.00
_cell.angle_beta   90.00
_cell.angle_gamma   90.00
#
_symmetry.space_group_name_H-M   'P 1'
#
loop_
_entity.id
_entity.type
_entity.pdbx_description
1 polymer ?
#
loop_
_entity_poly.entity_id
_entity_poly.type
_entity_poly.pdbx_seq_one_letter_code
_entity_poly.pdbx_strand_id
1 'polypeptide(L)'
;GGYDVGYGVYDMFDLGEFDQRGSVRTKYGTKDEYIVAIKTAKEAGIRVYADVVLNHKLGADAEEEVEATPFSPDDRHQPIGDYQTIKVWTHFTFPGRNGKHSDMEWHWWHFDAVDYNVYNEGENAIYLFKGKSFDDSVDLEKGSFDYLMGCDLDMEHPEVRDELKYWGEWYLDTTDVDGFRFDAVKHVKAGFFPEWLNHCRQHVGRKLFAVGEYWSSEIEALHHFISVTGGDVLLFDAPLHYNFSTASTQGNDYDMRQIFDNTLVQQQPALAVTLVDNHDSQ
;
A
#
# COMPACT_ATOMS: atom_id res chain seq x y z
N GLY A 1 4.11 -12.02 12.00
CA GLY A 1 4.98 -13.17 12.18
C GLY A 1 6.45 -12.84 12.00
N GLY A 2 7.37 -13.71 12.49
CA GLY A 2 8.81 -13.41 12.54
C GLY A 2 9.53 -13.20 11.19
N TYR A 3 8.86 -13.43 10.09
CA TYR A 3 9.41 -13.26 8.72
C TYR A 3 8.87 -12.01 8.00
N ASP A 4 7.82 -11.39 8.50
CA ASP A 4 7.26 -10.17 7.93
C ASP A 4 8.23 -8.99 8.18
N VAL A 5 8.49 -8.24 7.12
CA VAL A 5 9.41 -7.09 7.14
C VAL A 5 8.70 -5.75 7.35
N GLY A 6 7.38 -5.76 7.55
CA GLY A 6 6.59 -4.57 7.86
C GLY A 6 5.42 -4.29 6.92
N TYR A 7 5.35 -4.95 5.76
CA TYR A 7 4.31 -4.70 4.75
C TYR A 7 3.07 -5.60 4.91
N GLY A 8 3.09 -6.58 5.80
CA GLY A 8 1.92 -7.37 6.19
C GLY A 8 1.10 -6.68 7.27
N VAL A 9 0.28 -5.71 6.91
CA VAL A 9 -0.45 -4.86 7.85
C VAL A 9 -1.58 -5.63 8.53
N TYR A 10 -1.46 -5.81 9.86
CA TYR A 10 -2.54 -6.33 10.69
C TYR A 10 -3.34 -5.18 11.30
N ASP A 11 -2.77 -4.43 12.23
CA ASP A 11 -3.43 -3.32 12.92
C ASP A 11 -2.70 -2.00 12.67
N MET A 12 -3.32 -1.08 11.96
CA MET A 12 -2.76 0.22 11.62
C MET A 12 -2.58 1.14 12.84
N PHE A 13 -3.36 0.89 13.92
CA PHE A 13 -3.32 1.67 15.16
C PHE A 13 -2.35 1.11 16.20
N ASP A 14 -1.54 0.10 15.86
CA ASP A 14 -0.53 -0.47 16.75
C ASP A 14 0.90 -0.16 16.29
N LEU A 15 1.53 0.77 16.98
CA LEU A 15 2.94 1.14 16.77
C LEU A 15 3.90 0.38 17.72
N GLY A 16 3.50 -0.76 18.27
CA GLY A 16 4.22 -1.47 19.31
C GLY A 16 3.80 -1.04 20.72
N GLU A 17 2.49 -0.92 20.93
CA GLU A 17 1.84 -0.48 22.17
C GLU A 17 1.00 -1.58 22.81
N PHE A 18 0.48 -2.54 22.00
CA PHE A 18 -0.46 -3.55 22.46
C PHE A 18 0.14 -4.95 22.42
N ASP A 19 -0.24 -5.80 23.40
CA ASP A 19 0.10 -7.24 23.33
C ASP A 19 -0.79 -7.92 22.30
N GLN A 20 -0.33 -7.91 21.08
CA GLN A 20 -0.96 -8.57 19.94
C GLN A 20 -0.05 -9.67 19.40
N ARG A 21 -0.62 -10.85 19.15
CA ARG A 21 0.13 -12.02 18.65
C ARG A 21 1.30 -12.45 19.55
N GLY A 22 1.20 -12.17 20.86
CA GLY A 22 2.21 -12.56 21.85
C GLY A 22 3.42 -11.64 21.95
N SER A 23 3.32 -10.42 21.46
CA SER A 23 4.35 -9.39 21.56
C SER A 23 3.74 -8.00 21.60
N VAL A 24 4.23 -7.16 22.50
CA VAL A 24 3.95 -5.71 22.51
C VAL A 24 4.85 -5.00 21.51
N ARG A 25 6.13 -5.37 21.50
CA ARG A 25 7.13 -4.76 20.63
C ARG A 25 6.97 -5.21 19.19
N THR A 26 7.01 -4.28 18.24
CA THR A 26 7.17 -4.62 16.82
C THR A 26 8.59 -5.16 16.55
N LYS A 27 8.83 -5.69 15.36
CA LYS A 27 10.18 -6.11 14.93
C LYS A 27 11.22 -5.00 15.08
N TYR A 28 10.82 -3.75 14.88
CA TYR A 28 11.72 -2.59 14.83
C TYR A 28 11.71 -1.74 16.12
N GLY A 29 10.78 -1.97 17.03
CA GLY A 29 10.74 -1.24 18.28
C GLY A 29 9.37 -1.16 18.93
N THR A 30 9.33 -0.43 20.04
CA THR A 30 8.10 -0.03 20.71
C THR A 30 7.64 1.32 20.16
N LYS A 31 6.38 1.69 20.43
CA LYS A 31 5.84 3.01 20.13
C LYS A 31 6.70 4.14 20.68
N ASP A 32 7.13 4.04 21.93
CA ASP A 32 7.95 5.08 22.57
C ASP A 32 9.32 5.23 21.87
N GLU A 33 9.97 4.11 21.51
CA GLU A 33 11.23 4.13 20.75
C GLU A 33 11.03 4.79 19.37
N TYR A 34 9.91 4.50 18.71
CA TYR A 34 9.58 5.09 17.42
C TYR A 34 9.38 6.60 17.52
N ILE A 35 8.58 7.08 18.48
CA ILE A 35 8.36 8.51 18.73
C ILE A 35 9.67 9.24 19.06
N VAL A 36 10.52 8.63 19.90
CA VAL A 36 11.85 9.19 20.24
C VAL A 36 12.74 9.28 19.00
N ALA A 37 12.72 8.27 18.13
CA ALA A 37 13.52 8.28 16.90
C ALA A 37 13.08 9.43 15.96
N ILE A 38 11.77 9.60 15.75
CA ILE A 38 11.22 10.71 14.93
C ILE A 38 11.64 12.06 15.52
N LYS A 39 11.43 12.26 16.82
CA LYS A 39 11.77 13.51 17.49
C LYS A 39 13.26 13.83 17.36
N THR A 40 14.13 12.84 17.59
CA THR A 40 15.59 13.02 17.48
C THR A 40 16.02 13.39 16.06
N ALA A 41 15.43 12.74 15.06
CA ALA A 41 15.69 13.07 13.64
C ALA A 41 15.28 14.52 13.33
N LYS A 42 14.10 14.94 13.78
CA LYS A 42 13.59 16.31 13.55
C LYS A 42 14.44 17.36 14.29
N GLU A 43 14.89 17.10 15.51
CA GLU A 43 15.82 17.95 16.26
C GLU A 43 17.17 18.11 15.54
N ALA A 44 17.60 17.09 14.81
CA ALA A 44 18.79 17.15 13.94
C ALA A 44 18.55 17.82 12.57
N GLY A 45 17.35 18.33 12.33
CA GLY A 45 16.96 18.97 11.06
C GLY A 45 16.63 17.99 9.93
N ILE A 46 16.43 16.71 10.25
CA ILE A 46 16.05 15.65 9.29
C ILE A 46 14.52 15.58 9.24
N ARG A 47 13.96 15.60 8.03
CA ARG A 47 12.53 15.33 7.82
C ARG A 47 12.27 13.82 7.88
N VAL A 48 11.17 13.45 8.49
CA VAL A 48 10.76 12.05 8.63
C VAL A 48 9.50 11.81 7.81
N TYR A 49 9.55 10.82 6.93
CA TYR A 49 8.41 10.36 6.16
C TYR A 49 8.06 8.94 6.60
N ALA A 50 6.77 8.71 6.87
CA ALA A 50 6.30 7.39 7.23
C ALA A 50 6.07 6.55 5.96
N ASP A 51 6.50 5.31 5.99
CA ASP A 51 6.17 4.32 4.98
C ASP A 51 4.82 3.68 5.35
N VAL A 52 3.82 3.81 4.48
CA VAL A 52 2.44 3.42 4.78
C VAL A 52 1.85 2.53 3.70
N VAL A 53 1.17 1.48 4.14
CA VAL A 53 0.47 0.52 3.29
C VAL A 53 -1.03 0.76 3.44
N LEU A 54 -1.68 1.23 2.36
CA LEU A 54 -3.12 1.48 2.32
C LEU A 54 -3.86 0.51 1.39
N ASN A 55 -3.16 -0.46 0.82
CA ASN A 55 -3.68 -1.39 -0.17
C ASN A 55 -4.40 -2.59 0.45
N HIS A 56 -3.83 -3.18 1.50
CA HIS A 56 -4.27 -4.49 1.99
C HIS A 56 -4.09 -4.68 3.49
N LYS A 57 -4.73 -5.74 4.01
CA LYS A 57 -4.53 -6.22 5.38
C LYS A 57 -4.19 -7.72 5.39
N LEU A 58 -3.42 -8.14 6.40
CA LEU A 58 -3.02 -9.54 6.60
C LEU A 58 -3.21 -9.96 8.06
N GLY A 59 -3.50 -11.25 8.24
CA GLY A 59 -3.51 -11.84 9.58
C GLY A 59 -4.80 -11.60 10.36
N ALA A 60 -5.97 -11.71 9.74
CA ALA A 60 -7.27 -11.63 10.41
C ALA A 60 -7.36 -12.56 11.64
N ASP A 61 -8.25 -12.22 12.56
CA ASP A 61 -8.47 -12.94 13.83
C ASP A 61 -9.42 -14.11 13.68
N ALA A 62 -10.36 -14.02 12.72
CA ALA A 62 -11.35 -15.07 12.50
C ALA A 62 -11.71 -15.23 11.02
N GLU A 63 -12.30 -16.37 10.72
CA GLU A 63 -12.77 -16.74 9.39
C GLU A 63 -14.23 -16.29 9.19
N GLU A 64 -14.57 -15.98 7.94
CA GLU A 64 -15.94 -15.69 7.51
C GLU A 64 -16.28 -16.52 6.25
N GLU A 65 -17.56 -16.82 6.07
CA GLU A 65 -18.07 -17.39 4.83
C GLU A 65 -18.58 -16.27 3.94
N VAL A 66 -18.19 -16.29 2.67
CA VAL A 66 -18.61 -15.31 1.68
C VAL A 66 -18.77 -15.98 0.32
N GLU A 67 -19.67 -15.42 -0.50
CA GLU A 67 -19.81 -15.83 -1.90
C GLU A 67 -18.80 -15.05 -2.77
N ALA A 68 -18.08 -15.75 -3.64
CA ALA A 68 -17.07 -15.16 -4.49
C ALA A 68 -16.95 -15.89 -5.83
N THR A 69 -16.34 -15.20 -6.80
CA THR A 69 -15.94 -15.78 -8.08
C THR A 69 -14.43 -15.85 -8.15
N PRO A 70 -13.82 -17.01 -8.45
CA PRO A 70 -12.38 -17.13 -8.63
C PRO A 70 -11.96 -16.57 -9.99
N PHE A 71 -10.91 -15.74 -9.99
CA PHE A 71 -10.28 -15.15 -11.18
C PHE A 71 -8.84 -15.63 -11.33
N SER A 72 -8.34 -15.57 -12.55
CA SER A 72 -6.94 -15.85 -12.86
C SER A 72 -6.01 -14.83 -12.19
N PRO A 73 -4.93 -15.26 -11.51
CA PRO A 73 -3.90 -14.36 -11.01
C PRO A 73 -3.15 -13.60 -12.11
N ASP A 74 -3.25 -14.05 -13.36
CA ASP A 74 -2.56 -13.46 -14.52
C ASP A 74 -3.47 -12.58 -15.38
N ASP A 75 -4.80 -12.69 -15.23
CA ASP A 75 -5.79 -11.89 -15.98
C ASP A 75 -7.07 -11.71 -15.15
N ARG A 76 -7.31 -10.49 -14.65
CA ARG A 76 -8.48 -10.11 -13.84
C ARG A 76 -9.79 -10.04 -14.64
N HIS A 77 -9.73 -10.17 -15.98
CA HIS A 77 -10.92 -10.31 -16.81
C HIS A 77 -11.37 -11.76 -16.98
N GLN A 78 -10.54 -12.73 -16.55
CA GLN A 78 -10.80 -14.14 -16.76
C GLN A 78 -11.25 -14.83 -15.45
N PRO A 79 -12.56 -15.08 -15.25
CA PRO A 79 -13.01 -16.00 -14.22
C PRO A 79 -12.54 -17.43 -14.59
N ILE A 80 -12.04 -18.15 -13.59
CA ILE A 80 -11.50 -19.53 -13.77
C ILE A 80 -12.41 -20.59 -13.11
N GLY A 81 -13.49 -20.19 -12.50
CA GLY A 81 -14.48 -21.07 -11.89
C GLY A 81 -15.82 -20.41 -11.71
N ASP A 82 -16.79 -21.20 -11.27
CA ASP A 82 -18.13 -20.73 -11.00
C ASP A 82 -18.20 -19.94 -9.67
N TYR A 83 -19.22 -19.11 -9.54
CA TYR A 83 -19.61 -18.45 -8.31
C TYR A 83 -19.86 -19.48 -7.20
N GLN A 84 -19.22 -19.32 -6.05
CA GLN A 84 -19.22 -20.32 -4.99
C GLN A 84 -19.09 -19.69 -3.59
N THR A 85 -19.53 -20.41 -2.58
CA THR A 85 -19.24 -20.05 -1.18
C THR A 85 -17.81 -20.47 -0.85
N ILE A 86 -17.02 -19.55 -0.35
CA ILE A 86 -15.66 -19.75 0.13
C ILE A 86 -15.56 -19.40 1.62
N LYS A 87 -14.49 -19.82 2.28
CA LYS A 87 -14.19 -19.46 3.66
C LYS A 87 -12.84 -18.76 3.71
N VAL A 88 -12.80 -17.57 4.28
CA VAL A 88 -11.69 -16.63 4.19
C VAL A 88 -11.35 -16.02 5.55
N TRP A 89 -10.11 -15.58 5.72
CA TRP A 89 -9.64 -14.87 6.91
C TRP A 89 -9.79 -13.35 6.68
N THR A 90 -10.94 -12.80 7.07
CA THR A 90 -11.29 -11.38 6.83
C THR A 90 -11.84 -10.65 8.04
N HIS A 91 -12.11 -11.34 9.15
CA HIS A 91 -12.61 -10.70 10.37
C HIS A 91 -11.44 -10.29 11.28
N PHE A 92 -11.20 -8.96 11.36
CA PHE A 92 -10.17 -8.36 12.22
C PHE A 92 -10.86 -7.68 13.40
N THR A 93 -10.58 -8.13 14.61
CA THR A 93 -11.18 -7.66 15.87
C THR A 93 -10.19 -6.96 16.80
N PHE A 94 -8.89 -7.10 16.52
CA PHE A 94 -7.80 -6.48 17.27
C PHE A 94 -7.91 -6.67 18.80
N PRO A 95 -7.98 -7.89 19.31
CA PRO A 95 -8.29 -8.16 20.72
C PRO A 95 -7.26 -7.58 21.69
N GLY A 96 -5.97 -7.46 21.27
CA GLY A 96 -4.94 -6.84 22.09
C GLY A 96 -5.11 -5.34 22.27
N ARG A 97 -5.66 -4.66 21.27
CA ARG A 97 -5.98 -3.23 21.31
C ARG A 97 -7.29 -2.93 22.04
N ASN A 98 -8.26 -3.83 21.97
CA ASN A 98 -9.54 -3.77 22.70
C ASN A 98 -10.27 -2.42 22.55
N GLY A 99 -10.44 -1.95 21.30
CA GLY A 99 -11.16 -0.71 20.96
C GLY A 99 -10.37 0.59 21.20
N LYS A 100 -9.15 0.54 21.75
CA LYS A 100 -8.34 1.74 21.92
C LYS A 100 -7.92 2.31 20.56
N HIS A 101 -8.04 3.59 20.37
CA HIS A 101 -7.81 4.38 19.16
C HIS A 101 -8.89 4.25 18.08
N SER A 102 -9.49 3.09 17.86
CA SER A 102 -10.61 2.86 16.96
C SER A 102 -11.42 1.64 17.40
N ASP A 103 -12.73 1.70 17.27
CA ASP A 103 -13.65 0.60 17.55
C ASP A 103 -14.01 -0.20 16.29
N MET A 104 -13.45 0.17 15.12
CA MET A 104 -13.75 -0.51 13.87
C MET A 104 -13.23 -1.95 13.88
N GLU A 105 -14.13 -2.88 13.59
CA GLU A 105 -13.81 -4.25 13.20
C GLU A 105 -13.90 -4.37 11.68
N TRP A 106 -12.99 -5.12 11.07
CA TRP A 106 -13.01 -5.32 9.63
C TRP A 106 -13.62 -6.67 9.31
N HIS A 107 -14.45 -6.69 8.27
CA HIS A 107 -15.15 -7.86 7.77
C HIS A 107 -15.00 -7.97 6.26
N TRP A 108 -15.38 -9.13 5.69
CA TRP A 108 -15.25 -9.40 4.27
C TRP A 108 -15.82 -8.27 3.37
N TRP A 109 -16.88 -7.57 3.79
CA TRP A 109 -17.49 -6.50 2.98
C TRP A 109 -16.67 -5.21 2.91
N HIS A 110 -15.61 -5.08 3.69
CA HIS A 110 -14.63 -4.00 3.62
C HIS A 110 -13.50 -4.28 2.63
N PHE A 111 -13.54 -5.45 1.97
CA PHE A 111 -12.52 -5.90 1.04
C PHE A 111 -13.15 -6.25 -0.31
N ASP A 112 -12.39 -6.13 -1.39
CA ASP A 112 -12.82 -6.53 -2.72
C ASP A 112 -12.51 -8.00 -3.01
N ALA A 113 -11.31 -8.45 -2.63
CA ALA A 113 -10.84 -9.79 -2.95
C ALA A 113 -9.83 -10.34 -1.93
N VAL A 114 -9.59 -11.64 -2.05
CA VAL A 114 -8.52 -12.39 -1.35
C VAL A 114 -7.92 -13.44 -2.27
N ASP A 115 -6.73 -13.98 -1.91
CA ASP A 115 -6.08 -15.08 -2.63
C ASP A 115 -6.11 -16.43 -1.89
N TYR A 116 -6.79 -16.50 -0.75
CA TYR A 116 -6.81 -17.71 0.07
C TYR A 116 -8.23 -18.14 0.43
N ASN A 117 -8.53 -19.41 0.14
CA ASN A 117 -9.78 -20.07 0.47
C ASN A 117 -9.52 -21.28 1.38
N VAL A 118 -10.01 -21.25 2.61
CA VAL A 118 -9.85 -22.35 3.60
C VAL A 118 -10.42 -23.68 3.09
N TYR A 119 -11.47 -23.63 2.26
CA TYR A 119 -12.08 -24.83 1.69
C TYR A 119 -11.25 -25.43 0.55
N ASN A 120 -10.33 -24.66 -0.07
CA ASN A 120 -9.47 -25.12 -1.16
C ASN A 120 -8.11 -24.41 -1.12
N GLU A 121 -7.29 -24.72 -0.13
CA GLU A 121 -5.98 -24.08 0.13
C GLU A 121 -4.95 -24.19 -1.01
N GLY A 122 -5.15 -25.10 -1.94
CA GLY A 122 -4.21 -25.33 -3.05
C GLY A 122 -4.57 -24.62 -4.35
N GLU A 123 -5.68 -23.90 -4.41
CA GLU A 123 -6.13 -23.20 -5.60
C GLU A 123 -5.36 -21.90 -5.77
N ASN A 124 -4.75 -21.69 -6.94
CA ASN A 124 -4.11 -20.44 -7.30
C ASN A 124 -5.12 -19.54 -7.99
N ALA A 125 -5.90 -18.81 -7.20
CA ALA A 125 -6.97 -17.93 -7.66
C ALA A 125 -7.03 -16.64 -6.84
N ILE A 126 -7.64 -15.62 -7.42
CA ILE A 126 -8.08 -14.42 -6.70
C ILE A 126 -9.60 -14.48 -6.62
N TYR A 127 -10.11 -14.49 -5.42
CA TYR A 127 -11.53 -14.61 -5.14
C TYR A 127 -12.14 -13.22 -4.97
N LEU A 128 -12.79 -12.74 -6.03
CA LEU A 128 -13.56 -11.48 -6.01
C LEU A 128 -14.90 -11.71 -5.30
N PHE A 129 -15.15 -10.94 -4.25
CA PHE A 129 -16.33 -11.10 -3.40
C PHE A 129 -17.62 -10.66 -4.11
N LYS A 130 -18.74 -11.21 -3.67
CA LYS A 130 -20.05 -10.88 -4.18
C LYS A 130 -20.36 -9.39 -4.11
N GLY A 131 -20.74 -8.84 -5.25
CA GLY A 131 -21.12 -7.43 -5.36
C GLY A 131 -19.95 -6.46 -5.39
N LYS A 132 -18.72 -6.99 -5.44
CA LYS A 132 -17.48 -6.23 -5.61
C LYS A 132 -17.00 -6.25 -7.05
N SER A 133 -16.09 -5.35 -7.37
CA SER A 133 -15.40 -5.29 -8.67
C SER A 133 -13.95 -4.86 -8.44
N PHE A 134 -13.05 -5.35 -9.27
CA PHE A 134 -11.70 -4.76 -9.31
C PHE A 134 -11.80 -3.31 -9.75
N ASP A 135 -11.05 -2.42 -9.11
CA ASP A 135 -11.00 -1.00 -9.44
C ASP A 135 -10.52 -0.78 -10.89
N ASP A 136 -11.10 0.21 -11.55
CA ASP A 136 -10.77 0.60 -12.94
C ASP A 136 -9.73 1.72 -13.04
N SER A 137 -9.40 2.36 -11.93
CA SER A 137 -8.46 3.49 -11.81
C SER A 137 -7.12 3.09 -11.17
N VAL A 138 -6.67 1.89 -11.49
CA VAL A 138 -5.41 1.27 -11.08
C VAL A 138 -4.55 0.98 -12.32
N ASP A 139 -3.37 0.36 -12.13
CA ASP A 139 -2.56 -0.10 -13.25
C ASP A 139 -3.30 -1.16 -14.08
N LEU A 140 -3.16 -1.10 -15.41
CA LEU A 140 -3.84 -2.00 -16.34
C LEU A 140 -3.08 -3.31 -16.59
N GLU A 141 -1.95 -3.53 -15.97
CA GLU A 141 -1.28 -4.81 -15.98
C GLU A 141 -2.26 -5.91 -15.51
N LYS A 142 -2.22 -7.06 -16.14
CA LYS A 142 -3.14 -8.19 -15.86
C LYS A 142 -4.63 -7.86 -16.00
N GLY A 143 -4.97 -6.83 -16.78
CA GLY A 143 -6.34 -6.36 -17.00
C GLY A 143 -6.80 -5.32 -15.97
N SER A 144 -6.56 -5.53 -14.71
CA SER A 144 -6.63 -4.60 -13.57
C SER A 144 -5.70 -5.11 -12.50
N PHE A 145 -4.72 -4.32 -12.09
CA PHE A 145 -3.81 -4.74 -11.03
C PHE A 145 -4.22 -4.17 -9.68
N ASP A 146 -5.50 -4.15 -9.40
CA ASP A 146 -6.09 -3.78 -8.12
C ASP A 146 -5.58 -4.73 -7.02
N TYR A 147 -5.89 -6.00 -7.13
CA TYR A 147 -5.44 -7.00 -6.18
C TYR A 147 -3.93 -7.22 -6.22
N LEU A 148 -3.24 -6.98 -5.10
CA LEU A 148 -1.83 -7.32 -4.90
C LEU A 148 -1.66 -8.56 -4.03
N MET A 149 -2.20 -8.53 -2.80
CA MET A 149 -2.06 -9.61 -1.81
C MET A 149 -3.04 -9.45 -0.63
N GLY A 150 -3.26 -10.54 0.11
CA GLY A 150 -4.01 -10.52 1.38
C GLY A 150 -5.49 -10.20 1.23
N CYS A 151 -6.00 -9.34 2.10
CA CYS A 151 -7.35 -8.80 2.03
C CYS A 151 -7.27 -7.41 1.41
N ASP A 152 -7.69 -7.29 0.16
CA ASP A 152 -7.65 -6.08 -0.65
C ASP A 152 -8.70 -5.07 -0.18
N LEU A 153 -8.30 -3.86 0.15
CA LEU A 153 -9.20 -2.86 0.73
C LEU A 153 -10.12 -2.26 -0.33
N ASP A 154 -11.45 -2.34 -0.12
CA ASP A 154 -12.44 -1.70 -0.99
C ASP A 154 -12.40 -0.16 -0.84
N MET A 155 -11.74 0.52 -1.77
CA MET A 155 -11.64 1.99 -1.78
C MET A 155 -12.94 2.68 -2.17
N GLU A 156 -13.99 1.96 -2.60
CA GLU A 156 -15.33 2.50 -2.79
C GLU A 156 -16.17 2.44 -1.50
N HIS A 157 -15.78 1.63 -0.52
CA HIS A 157 -16.54 1.46 0.72
C HIS A 157 -16.38 2.68 1.65
N PRO A 158 -17.46 3.37 2.04
CA PRO A 158 -17.36 4.59 2.85
C PRO A 158 -16.66 4.39 4.20
N GLU A 159 -16.97 3.30 4.91
CA GLU A 159 -16.36 2.99 6.21
C GLU A 159 -14.86 2.76 6.10
N VAL A 160 -14.39 2.12 5.02
CA VAL A 160 -12.96 1.94 4.74
C VAL A 160 -12.27 3.30 4.58
N ARG A 161 -12.82 4.16 3.72
CA ARG A 161 -12.26 5.50 3.46
C ARG A 161 -12.26 6.37 4.71
N ASP A 162 -13.33 6.33 5.49
CA ASP A 162 -13.45 7.13 6.71
C ASP A 162 -12.48 6.64 7.79
N GLU A 163 -12.31 5.32 7.95
CA GLU A 163 -11.34 4.75 8.89
C GLU A 163 -9.90 5.07 8.48
N LEU A 164 -9.57 4.99 7.19
CA LEU A 164 -8.24 5.37 6.71
C LEU A 164 -7.93 6.85 6.92
N LYS A 165 -8.92 7.75 6.76
CA LYS A 165 -8.76 9.17 7.07
C LYS A 165 -8.57 9.41 8.56
N TYR A 166 -9.39 8.77 9.39
CA TYR A 166 -9.28 8.83 10.84
C TYR A 166 -7.92 8.30 11.33
N TRP A 167 -7.45 7.19 10.75
CA TRP A 167 -6.10 6.69 11.01
C TRP A 167 -5.02 7.73 10.64
N GLY A 168 -5.16 8.41 9.52
CA GLY A 168 -4.22 9.45 9.10
C GLY A 168 -4.13 10.60 10.10
N GLU A 169 -5.26 11.06 10.63
CA GLU A 169 -5.30 12.07 11.70
C GLU A 169 -4.59 11.57 12.96
N TRP A 170 -4.99 10.40 13.46
CA TRP A 170 -4.39 9.79 14.65
C TRP A 170 -2.89 9.57 14.50
N TYR A 171 -2.46 9.11 13.33
CA TYR A 171 -1.05 8.85 13.07
C TYR A 171 -0.23 10.14 13.09
N LEU A 172 -0.71 11.20 12.47
CA LEU A 172 -0.06 12.52 12.46
C LEU A 172 -0.02 13.15 13.84
N ASP A 173 -1.11 13.09 14.60
CA ASP A 173 -1.16 13.59 15.98
C ASP A 173 -0.22 12.81 16.91
N THR A 174 -0.04 11.52 16.65
CA THR A 174 0.82 10.65 17.47
C THR A 174 2.29 10.81 17.13
N THR A 175 2.64 10.95 15.86
CA THR A 175 4.03 10.85 15.37
C THR A 175 4.63 12.16 14.91
N ASP A 176 3.82 13.13 14.51
CA ASP A 176 4.25 14.40 13.91
C ASP A 176 5.25 14.24 12.74
N VAL A 177 5.08 13.21 11.90
CA VAL A 177 5.91 13.03 10.70
C VAL A 177 5.69 14.15 9.67
N ASP A 178 6.67 14.37 8.79
CA ASP A 178 6.66 15.46 7.82
C ASP A 178 6.00 15.07 6.49
N GLY A 179 5.62 13.81 6.34
CA GLY A 179 4.99 13.28 5.13
C GLY A 179 4.96 11.77 5.07
N PHE A 180 4.69 11.25 3.87
CA PHE A 180 4.45 9.83 3.65
C PHE A 180 5.16 9.31 2.40
N ARG A 181 5.65 8.07 2.48
CA ARG A 181 5.90 7.19 1.34
C ARG A 181 4.71 6.23 1.26
N PHE A 182 4.01 6.21 0.15
CA PHE A 182 2.92 5.28 -0.09
C PHE A 182 3.44 4.04 -0.80
N ASP A 183 3.24 2.90 -0.17
CA ASP A 183 3.52 1.59 -0.73
C ASP A 183 2.51 1.25 -1.82
N ALA A 184 2.96 0.54 -2.86
CA ALA A 184 2.13 -0.15 -3.83
C ALA A 184 1.02 0.70 -4.49
N VAL A 185 1.28 2.01 -4.77
CA VAL A 185 0.22 2.94 -5.24
C VAL A 185 -0.41 2.56 -6.57
N LYS A 186 0.21 1.72 -7.38
CA LYS A 186 -0.35 1.28 -8.67
C LYS A 186 -1.53 0.32 -8.51
N HIS A 187 -1.70 -0.25 -7.30
CA HIS A 187 -2.75 -1.20 -6.95
C HIS A 187 -3.93 -0.54 -6.23
N VAL A 188 -3.82 0.73 -5.85
CA VAL A 188 -4.86 1.48 -5.14
C VAL A 188 -5.49 2.50 -6.08
N LYS A 189 -6.79 2.70 -5.99
CA LYS A 189 -7.52 3.73 -6.73
C LYS A 189 -6.83 5.08 -6.63
N ALA A 190 -6.24 5.55 -7.72
CA ALA A 190 -5.35 6.72 -7.73
C ALA A 190 -6.00 8.00 -7.15
N GLY A 191 -7.30 8.20 -7.38
CA GLY A 191 -8.05 9.34 -6.86
C GLY A 191 -8.20 9.39 -5.33
N PHE A 192 -7.98 8.27 -4.65
CA PHE A 192 -8.02 8.21 -3.19
C PHE A 192 -6.87 9.01 -2.54
N PHE A 193 -5.68 8.97 -3.12
CA PHE A 193 -4.50 9.63 -2.52
C PHE A 193 -4.64 11.14 -2.36
N PRO A 194 -5.04 11.93 -3.37
CA PRO A 194 -5.23 13.36 -3.17
C PRO A 194 -6.36 13.68 -2.19
N GLU A 195 -7.41 12.88 -2.13
CA GLU A 195 -8.50 13.04 -1.16
C GLU A 195 -7.99 12.83 0.27
N TRP A 196 -7.30 11.72 0.52
CA TRP A 196 -6.72 11.38 1.81
C TRP A 196 -5.66 12.40 2.26
N LEU A 197 -4.74 12.78 1.35
CA LEU A 197 -3.71 13.79 1.63
C LEU A 197 -4.29 15.15 1.96
N ASN A 198 -5.33 15.58 1.23
CA ASN A 198 -5.98 16.85 1.52
C ASN A 198 -6.66 16.85 2.88
N HIS A 199 -7.30 15.73 3.25
CA HIS A 199 -7.88 15.55 4.57
C HIS A 199 -6.79 15.67 5.66
N CYS A 200 -5.70 14.94 5.55
CA CYS A 200 -4.57 14.98 6.48
C CYS A 200 -3.92 16.38 6.56
N ARG A 201 -3.73 17.06 5.42
CA ARG A 201 -3.16 18.42 5.35
C ARG A 201 -4.06 19.45 6.02
N GLN A 202 -5.39 19.32 5.87
CA GLN A 202 -6.36 20.18 6.55
C GLN A 202 -6.33 19.97 8.05
N HIS A 203 -6.26 18.71 8.51
CA HIS A 203 -6.18 18.36 9.92
C HIS A 203 -4.95 19.01 10.60
N VAL A 204 -3.77 18.87 10.04
CA VAL A 204 -2.53 19.40 10.64
C VAL A 204 -2.23 20.85 10.27
N GLY A 205 -2.96 21.46 9.35
CA GLY A 205 -2.78 22.85 8.91
C GLY A 205 -1.44 23.13 8.21
N ARG A 206 -0.76 22.10 7.66
CA ARG A 206 0.54 22.23 6.99
C ARG A 206 0.66 21.33 5.78
N LYS A 207 1.64 21.64 4.90
CA LYS A 207 1.99 20.74 3.80
C LYS A 207 2.62 19.46 4.34
N LEU A 208 2.23 18.34 3.76
CA LEU A 208 2.85 17.03 3.94
C LEU A 208 3.49 16.62 2.63
N PHE A 209 4.73 16.17 2.71
CA PHE A 209 5.40 15.56 1.56
C PHE A 209 4.74 14.22 1.25
N ALA A 210 4.65 13.87 -0.03
CA ALA A 210 4.10 12.59 -0.44
C ALA A 210 4.88 12.04 -1.63
N VAL A 211 5.31 10.78 -1.53
CA VAL A 211 5.92 10.04 -2.63
C VAL A 211 5.29 8.65 -2.69
N GLY A 212 4.94 8.21 -3.88
CA GLY A 212 4.35 6.90 -4.13
C GLY A 212 5.31 5.94 -4.81
N GLU A 213 5.22 4.68 -4.43
CA GLU A 213 5.88 3.60 -5.14
C GLU A 213 4.98 3.07 -6.25
N TYR A 214 5.18 3.60 -7.46
CA TYR A 214 4.56 3.09 -8.68
C TYR A 214 5.59 2.24 -9.44
N TRP A 215 5.63 0.95 -9.16
CA TRP A 215 6.68 0.08 -9.69
C TRP A 215 6.33 -0.40 -11.10
N SER A 216 6.78 0.36 -12.09
CA SER A 216 6.60 0.07 -13.51
C SER A 216 7.75 0.66 -14.32
N SER A 217 8.16 -0.03 -15.41
CA SER A 217 9.07 0.52 -16.43
C SER A 217 8.36 1.46 -17.40
N GLU A 218 7.03 1.42 -17.45
CA GLU A 218 6.21 2.12 -18.42
C GLU A 218 5.96 3.57 -18.00
N ILE A 219 6.69 4.51 -18.56
CA ILE A 219 6.63 5.94 -18.20
C ILE A 219 5.21 6.53 -18.35
N GLU A 220 4.42 6.06 -19.30
CA GLU A 220 3.06 6.54 -19.52
C GLU A 220 2.11 6.15 -18.36
N ALA A 221 2.35 5.03 -17.71
CA ALA A 221 1.60 4.63 -16.52
C ALA A 221 1.86 5.59 -15.34
N LEU A 222 3.14 5.99 -15.14
CA LEU A 222 3.51 7.00 -14.15
C LEU A 222 2.88 8.36 -14.47
N HIS A 223 2.90 8.79 -15.73
CA HIS A 223 2.26 10.02 -16.16
C HIS A 223 0.74 10.01 -15.93
N HIS A 224 0.09 8.88 -16.20
CA HIS A 224 -1.34 8.73 -15.94
C HIS A 224 -1.65 8.93 -14.45
N PHE A 225 -0.93 8.23 -13.57
CA PHE A 225 -1.08 8.37 -12.11
C PHE A 225 -0.86 9.81 -11.65
N ILE A 226 0.21 10.46 -12.11
CA ILE A 226 0.51 11.88 -11.82
C ILE A 226 -0.64 12.79 -12.28
N SER A 227 -1.19 12.53 -13.47
CA SER A 227 -2.33 13.30 -14.00
C SER A 227 -3.57 13.15 -13.12
N VAL A 228 -3.91 11.93 -12.70
CA VAL A 228 -5.08 11.65 -11.84
C VAL A 228 -4.90 12.27 -10.46
N THR A 229 -3.69 12.20 -9.89
CA THR A 229 -3.39 12.77 -8.56
C THR A 229 -3.12 14.28 -8.60
N GLY A 230 -3.12 14.91 -9.79
CA GLY A 230 -2.81 16.33 -9.95
C GLY A 230 -1.38 16.70 -9.54
N GLY A 231 -0.47 15.73 -9.45
CA GLY A 231 0.90 15.92 -8.97
C GLY A 231 1.03 16.08 -7.45
N ASP A 232 -0.02 15.80 -6.70
CA ASP A 232 0.00 15.83 -5.23
C ASP A 232 0.85 14.73 -4.58
N VAL A 233 1.07 13.64 -5.31
CA VAL A 233 1.97 12.54 -4.95
C VAL A 233 3.10 12.50 -5.99
N LEU A 234 4.33 12.70 -5.54
CA LEU A 234 5.53 12.47 -6.35
C LEU A 234 5.70 10.96 -6.54
N LEU A 235 6.46 10.55 -7.54
CA LEU A 235 6.74 9.13 -7.73
C LEU A 235 8.24 8.83 -7.67
N PHE A 236 8.58 7.66 -7.16
CA PHE A 236 9.89 7.08 -7.42
C PHE A 236 10.06 6.84 -8.91
N ASP A 237 11.23 7.22 -9.43
CA ASP A 237 11.57 7.04 -10.85
C ASP A 237 12.00 5.59 -11.12
N ALA A 238 11.03 4.67 -11.13
CA ALA A 238 11.27 3.27 -11.43
C ALA A 238 11.87 3.05 -12.82
N PRO A 239 11.47 3.76 -13.91
CA PRO A 239 12.15 3.68 -15.19
C PRO A 239 13.66 3.98 -15.11
N LEU A 240 14.08 5.00 -14.35
CA LEU A 240 15.50 5.29 -14.15
C LEU A 240 16.22 4.16 -13.40
N HIS A 241 15.59 3.58 -12.39
CA HIS A 241 16.14 2.43 -11.69
C HIS A 241 16.37 1.24 -12.64
N TYR A 242 15.42 0.94 -13.54
CA TYR A 242 15.60 -0.08 -14.57
C TYR A 242 16.73 0.26 -15.54
N ASN A 243 16.89 1.52 -15.92
CA ASN A 243 18.03 1.96 -16.76
C ASN A 243 19.36 1.73 -16.04
N PHE A 244 19.47 2.05 -14.73
CA PHE A 244 20.65 1.74 -13.92
C PHE A 244 20.95 0.25 -13.84
N SER A 245 19.94 -0.57 -13.60
CA SER A 245 20.07 -2.03 -13.57
C SER A 245 20.57 -2.56 -14.91
N THR A 246 19.99 -2.09 -16.02
CA THR A 246 20.41 -2.45 -17.38
C THR A 246 21.85 -2.04 -17.65
N ALA A 247 22.23 -0.80 -17.29
CA ALA A 247 23.59 -0.31 -17.47
C ALA A 247 24.61 -1.14 -16.65
N SER A 248 24.25 -1.53 -15.43
CA SER A 248 25.12 -2.37 -14.58
C SER A 248 25.33 -3.77 -15.14
N THR A 249 24.31 -4.36 -15.75
CA THR A 249 24.36 -5.70 -16.31
C THR A 249 25.04 -5.76 -17.68
N GLN A 250 24.83 -4.73 -18.53
CA GLN A 250 25.46 -4.65 -19.86
C GLN A 250 26.89 -4.10 -19.80
N GLY A 251 27.27 -3.38 -18.75
CA GLY A 251 28.61 -2.85 -18.56
C GLY A 251 29.05 -1.96 -19.73
N ASN A 252 30.16 -2.35 -20.37
CA ASN A 252 30.75 -1.56 -21.48
C ASN A 252 29.90 -1.50 -22.76
N ASP A 253 28.90 -2.34 -22.89
CA ASP A 253 27.99 -2.37 -24.05
C ASP A 253 26.83 -1.39 -23.91
N TYR A 254 26.62 -0.80 -22.71
CA TYR A 254 25.57 0.18 -22.47
C TYR A 254 26.01 1.59 -22.85
N ASP A 255 25.20 2.30 -23.64
CA ASP A 255 25.45 3.70 -23.98
C ASP A 255 24.90 4.60 -22.83
N MET A 256 25.81 5.09 -21.98
CA MET A 256 25.46 5.96 -20.84
C MET A 256 24.77 7.28 -21.24
N ARG A 257 24.74 7.67 -22.51
CA ARG A 257 23.95 8.83 -22.96
C ARG A 257 22.46 8.58 -22.91
N GLN A 258 22.05 7.32 -22.85
CA GLN A 258 20.64 6.87 -22.80
C GLN A 258 20.13 6.65 -21.36
N ILE A 259 20.95 6.91 -20.34
CA ILE A 259 20.60 6.60 -18.95
C ILE A 259 19.32 7.29 -18.47
N PHE A 260 18.99 8.45 -19.02
CA PHE A 260 17.78 9.20 -18.70
C PHE A 260 16.65 9.02 -19.73
N ASP A 261 16.82 8.20 -20.76
CA ASP A 261 15.78 8.01 -21.77
C ASP A 261 14.56 7.34 -21.15
N ASN A 262 13.38 7.90 -21.46
CA ASN A 262 12.07 7.43 -20.95
C ASN A 262 11.98 7.38 -19.43
N THR A 263 12.61 8.30 -18.72
CA THR A 263 12.58 8.41 -17.27
C THR A 263 11.68 9.56 -16.79
N LEU A 264 11.18 9.45 -15.58
CA LEU A 264 10.35 10.50 -15.00
C LEU A 264 11.17 11.77 -14.74
N VAL A 265 12.42 11.64 -14.29
CA VAL A 265 13.31 12.79 -14.05
C VAL A 265 13.64 13.54 -15.33
N GLN A 266 13.70 12.87 -16.47
CA GLN A 266 13.89 13.54 -17.77
C GLN A 266 12.67 14.37 -18.16
N GLN A 267 11.47 13.84 -17.97
CA GLN A 267 10.25 14.43 -18.49
C GLN A 267 9.55 15.37 -17.50
N GLN A 268 9.55 15.02 -16.22
CA GLN A 268 8.88 15.76 -15.13
C GLN A 268 9.77 15.82 -13.87
N PRO A 269 10.94 16.47 -13.91
CA PRO A 269 11.92 16.42 -12.82
C PRO A 269 11.41 16.93 -11.47
N ALA A 270 10.41 17.80 -11.48
CA ALA A 270 9.80 18.32 -10.23
C ALA A 270 8.92 17.28 -9.49
N LEU A 271 8.53 16.22 -10.19
CA LEU A 271 7.64 15.16 -9.66
C LEU A 271 8.36 13.82 -9.50
N ALA A 272 9.65 13.77 -9.83
CA ALA A 272 10.46 12.57 -9.75
C ALA A 272 11.28 12.51 -8.46
N VAL A 273 11.25 11.36 -7.79
CA VAL A 273 12.19 11.01 -6.72
C VAL A 273 13.09 9.89 -7.26
N THR A 274 14.34 10.24 -7.55
CA THR A 274 15.30 9.28 -8.13
C THR A 274 15.84 8.34 -7.07
N LEU A 275 16.08 7.08 -7.44
CA LEU A 275 16.69 6.05 -6.62
C LEU A 275 17.66 5.21 -7.47
N VAL A 276 18.68 4.67 -6.84
CA VAL A 276 19.64 3.73 -7.47
C VAL A 276 19.24 2.30 -7.13
N ASP A 277 18.83 2.09 -5.90
CA ASP A 277 18.52 0.78 -5.32
C ASP A 277 17.40 0.89 -4.30
N ASN A 278 16.68 -0.19 -4.03
CA ASN A 278 15.70 -0.29 -2.95
C ASN A 278 15.72 -1.69 -2.32
N HIS A 279 14.91 -1.89 -1.27
CA HIS A 279 14.87 -3.14 -0.51
C HIS A 279 14.25 -4.33 -1.26
N ASP A 280 13.50 -4.10 -2.36
CA ASP A 280 12.85 -5.15 -3.15
C ASP A 280 13.67 -5.58 -4.37
N SER A 281 14.64 -4.80 -4.81
CA SER A 281 15.41 -5.03 -6.04
C SER A 281 16.91 -5.30 -5.81
N GLN A 282 17.28 -5.79 -4.60
CA GLN A 282 18.65 -6.16 -4.24
C GLN A 282 19.06 -7.52 -4.77
#